data_ef6e0e7a7fa46a6144e24662470448ec
#
_entry.id   ef6e0e7a7fa46a6144e24662470448ec
#
_cell.length_a   1.000
_cell.length_b   1.000
_cell.length_c   1.000
_cell.angle_alpha   90.00
_cell.angle_beta   90.00
_cell.angle_gamma   90.00
#
_symmetry.space_group_name_H-M   'P 1'
#
loop_
_entity.id
_entity.type
_entity.pdbx_description
1 polymer ?
#
loop_
_entity_poly.entity_id
_entity_poly.type
_entity_poly.pdbx_seq_one_letter_code
_entity_poly.pdbx_strand_id
1 'polypeptide(L)'
;MRNLLLLAVVSLYSSGVLAGPECTTTDSSKWLDKAKFQEDLKAQGYEIKVFKVTDGNCYEIYGWNKDKKKVEIYFDPVSGKPVKEEIEE
;
A
#
# COMPACT_ATOMS: atom_id res chain seq x y z
N MET A 1 -1.98 -11.76 -43.17
CA MET A 1 -1.87 -11.78 -42.65
C MET A 1 -1.49 -11.81 -41.70
N ARG A 2 -1.30 -11.95 -41.40
CA ARG A 2 -0.97 -12.01 -40.60
C ARG A 2 -0.83 -11.28 -39.59
N ASN A 3 -0.64 -10.80 -39.12
CA ASN A 3 -0.48 -9.84 -38.32
C ASN A 3 -1.32 -9.75 -37.30
N LEU A 4 -2.10 -10.00 -37.28
CA LEU A 4 -3.03 -9.92 -36.39
C LEU A 4 -2.70 -10.44 -35.18
N LEU A 5 -2.19 -11.39 -35.16
CA LEU A 5 -1.93 -12.05 -34.07
C LEU A 5 -1.36 -11.27 -33.01
N LEU A 6 -0.60 -10.57 -33.26
CA LEU A 6 0.04 -9.85 -32.35
C LEU A 6 -0.71 -9.31 -31.30
N LEU A 7 -1.69 -8.92 -31.58
CA LEU A 7 -2.47 -8.31 -30.71
C LEU A 7 -2.71 -9.05 -29.55
N ALA A 8 -2.86 -10.10 -29.69
CA ALA A 8 -3.25 -10.96 -28.66
C ALA A 8 -2.37 -10.74 -27.49
N VAL A 9 -1.27 -10.60 -27.75
CA VAL A 9 -0.35 -10.41 -26.80
C VAL A 9 -0.62 -9.49 -25.78
N VAL A 10 -0.90 -8.47 -26.09
CA VAL A 10 -1.23 -7.52 -25.23
C VAL A 10 -1.97 -7.84 -24.07
N SER A 11 -2.99 -8.41 -24.22
CA SER A 11 -3.85 -8.65 -23.14
C SER A 11 -3.22 -9.25 -21.95
N LEU A 12 -2.22 -9.89 -22.08
CA LEU A 12 -1.67 -10.48 -21.00
C LEU A 12 -1.19 -9.69 -19.94
N TYR A 13 -0.71 -8.70 -20.18
CA TYR A 13 -0.15 -7.97 -19.19
C TYR A 13 -0.96 -7.60 -18.10
N SER A 14 -2.06 -7.26 -18.28
CA SER A 14 -2.86 -6.71 -17.25
C SER A 14 -3.05 -7.69 -16.13
N SER A 15 -2.95 -8.92 -16.39
CA SER A 15 -3.27 -9.85 -15.34
C SER A 15 -2.16 -9.88 -14.30
N GLY A 16 -2.50 -10.03 -13.10
CA GLY A 16 -1.54 -10.17 -12.04
C GLY A 16 -0.96 -8.90 -11.48
N VAL A 17 -1.44 -7.79 -11.96
CA VAL A 17 -0.94 -6.53 -11.42
C VAL A 17 -1.68 -6.20 -10.14
N LEU A 18 -0.94 -5.99 -9.08
CA LEU A 18 -1.54 -5.61 -7.81
C LEU A 18 -1.65 -4.11 -7.72
N ALA A 19 -2.66 -3.66 -7.01
CA ALA A 19 -2.83 -2.23 -6.74
C ALA A 19 -1.90 -1.93 -5.59
N GLY A 20 -0.77 -1.41 -5.87
CA GLY A 20 0.21 -1.04 -4.86
C GLY A 20 1.32 -2.06 -4.74
N PRO A 21 2.22 -1.85 -3.82
CA PRO A 21 3.41 -2.70 -3.68
C PRO A 21 3.12 -3.98 -2.93
N GLU A 22 4.07 -4.88 -2.98
CA GLU A 22 4.07 -6.04 -2.12
C GLU A 22 5.02 -5.73 -0.99
N CYS A 23 4.56 -5.82 0.24
CA CYS A 23 5.34 -5.38 1.38
C CYS A 23 6.08 -6.49 2.10
N THR A 24 5.48 -7.64 2.21
CA THR A 24 6.14 -8.72 2.95
C THR A 24 5.55 -10.07 2.59
N THR A 25 6.35 -11.11 2.77
CA THR A 25 5.88 -12.48 2.67
C THR A 25 5.83 -13.12 4.06
N THR A 26 6.12 -12.35 5.09
CA THR A 26 6.13 -12.85 6.46
C THR A 26 4.71 -13.13 6.92
N ASP A 27 4.54 -14.21 7.66
CA ASP A 27 3.24 -14.59 8.18
C ASP A 27 2.62 -13.48 9.02
N SER A 28 1.32 -13.29 8.88
CA SER A 28 0.65 -12.18 9.57
C SER A 28 0.72 -12.25 11.08
N SER A 29 1.03 -13.40 11.65
CA SER A 29 1.19 -13.50 13.09
C SER A 29 2.39 -12.70 13.59
N LYS A 30 3.27 -12.30 12.69
CA LYS A 30 4.45 -11.51 13.05
C LYS A 30 4.28 -10.03 12.76
N TRP A 31 3.11 -9.63 12.33
CA TRP A 31 2.89 -8.22 11.97
C TRP A 31 2.61 -7.39 13.22
N LEU A 32 2.90 -6.11 13.12
CA LEU A 32 2.61 -5.19 14.21
C LEU A 32 1.12 -5.15 14.47
N ASP A 33 0.75 -4.98 15.74
CA ASP A 33 -0.64 -4.88 16.10
C ASP A 33 -1.28 -3.70 15.39
N LYS A 34 -2.42 -3.92 14.75
CA LYS A 34 -3.05 -2.89 13.95
C LYS A 34 -3.42 -1.65 14.74
N ALA A 35 -4.00 -1.84 15.90
CA ALA A 35 -4.44 -0.69 16.69
C ALA A 35 -3.24 0.13 17.17
N LYS A 36 -2.22 -0.57 17.63
CA LYS A 36 -1.04 0.12 18.11
C LYS A 36 -0.32 0.85 16.98
N PHE A 37 -0.25 0.23 15.82
CA PHE A 37 0.38 0.84 14.66
C PHE A 37 -0.32 2.16 14.31
N GLN A 38 -1.64 2.15 14.31
CA GLN A 38 -2.39 3.35 13.99
C GLN A 38 -2.23 4.41 15.07
N GLU A 39 -2.17 4.00 16.33
CA GLU A 39 -1.96 4.95 17.40
C GLU A 39 -0.60 5.60 17.30
N ASP A 40 0.42 4.81 16.96
CA ASP A 40 1.76 5.35 16.80
C ASP A 40 1.82 6.37 15.67
N LEU A 41 1.11 6.14 14.58
CA LEU A 41 1.07 7.08 13.48
C LEU A 41 0.38 8.37 13.92
N LYS A 42 -0.70 8.26 14.69
CA LYS A 42 -1.39 9.45 15.17
C LYS A 42 -0.49 10.25 16.09
N ALA A 43 0.30 9.57 16.91
CA ALA A 43 1.22 10.25 17.80
C ALA A 43 2.30 11.00 17.01
N GLN A 44 2.59 10.56 15.79
CA GLN A 44 3.56 11.22 14.93
C GLN A 44 2.94 12.36 14.12
N GLY A 45 1.66 12.59 14.28
CA GLY A 45 1.00 13.69 13.60
C GLY A 45 0.14 13.32 12.41
N TYR A 46 0.02 12.05 12.11
CA TYR A 46 -0.83 11.63 11.00
C TYR A 46 -2.28 11.61 11.43
N GLU A 47 -3.16 11.89 10.49
CA GLU A 47 -4.59 11.76 10.72
C GLU A 47 -5.04 10.69 9.75
N ILE A 48 -5.62 9.61 10.25
CA ILE A 48 -5.96 8.46 9.41
C ILE A 48 -7.44 8.47 9.08
N LYS A 49 -7.75 8.53 7.79
CA LYS A 49 -9.13 8.47 7.36
C LYS A 49 -9.52 7.02 7.08
N VAL A 50 -8.63 6.27 6.44
CA VAL A 50 -8.88 4.87 6.11
C VAL A 50 -7.62 4.07 6.41
N PHE A 51 -7.78 2.92 7.04
CA PHE A 51 -6.69 1.98 7.26
C PHE A 51 -7.12 0.65 6.67
N LYS A 52 -6.26 -0.01 5.93
CA LYS A 52 -6.59 -1.34 5.45
C LYS A 52 -5.34 -2.19 5.19
N VAL A 53 -5.57 -3.48 5.10
CA VAL A 53 -4.52 -4.43 4.75
C VAL A 53 -4.72 -4.73 3.28
N THR A 54 -3.67 -4.60 2.49
CA THR A 54 -3.77 -4.77 1.05
C THR A 54 -3.51 -6.20 0.63
N ASP A 55 -3.81 -6.51 -0.63
CA ASP A 55 -3.52 -7.82 -1.17
C ASP A 55 -2.02 -8.08 -1.23
N GLY A 56 -1.22 -7.05 -1.26
CA GLY A 56 0.24 -7.17 -1.24
C GLY A 56 0.81 -7.26 0.17
N ASN A 57 -0.06 -7.46 1.16
CA ASN A 57 0.37 -7.58 2.55
C ASN A 57 1.03 -6.33 3.08
N CYS A 58 0.45 -5.19 2.78
CA CYS A 58 0.87 -3.93 3.33
C CYS A 58 -0.18 -3.40 4.28
N TYR A 59 0.23 -2.59 5.24
CA TYR A 59 -0.70 -1.75 5.97
C TYR A 59 -0.77 -0.46 5.17
N GLU A 60 -1.95 -0.08 4.75
CA GLU A 60 -2.12 1.12 3.93
C GLU A 60 -2.98 2.13 4.65
N ILE A 61 -2.59 3.40 4.63
CA ILE A 61 -3.44 4.45 5.14
C ILE A 61 -3.72 5.48 4.05
N TYR A 62 -4.91 6.07 4.16
CA TYR A 62 -5.25 7.28 3.45
C TYR A 62 -5.53 8.28 4.54
N GLY A 63 -5.02 9.48 4.43
CA GLY A 63 -5.25 10.49 5.45
C GLY A 63 -4.43 11.72 5.20
N TRP A 64 -3.95 12.34 6.27
CA TRP A 64 -3.16 13.56 6.16
C TRP A 64 -1.92 13.45 7.02
N ASN A 65 -0.83 14.05 6.57
CA ASN A 65 0.40 14.05 7.35
C ASN A 65 0.36 15.25 8.32
N LYS A 66 1.44 15.42 9.08
CA LYS A 66 1.47 16.49 10.09
C LYS A 66 1.40 17.87 9.49
N ASP A 67 1.69 18.00 8.20
CA ASP A 67 1.60 19.27 7.50
C ASP A 67 0.23 19.44 6.84
N LYS A 68 -0.70 18.60 7.18
CA LYS A 68 -2.06 18.64 6.67
C LYS A 68 -2.18 18.33 5.17
N LYS A 69 -1.19 17.68 4.62
CA LYS A 69 -1.24 17.27 3.23
C LYS A 69 -1.82 15.89 3.13
N LYS A 70 -2.64 15.67 2.10
CA LYS A 70 -3.28 14.38 1.90
C LYS A 70 -2.25 13.36 1.47
N VAL A 71 -2.27 12.19 2.06
CA VAL A 71 -1.30 11.15 1.76
C VAL A 71 -1.95 9.79 1.57
N GLU A 72 -1.27 8.96 0.79
CA GLU A 72 -1.57 7.56 0.69
C GLU A 72 -0.24 6.86 0.95
N ILE A 73 -0.16 6.05 1.98
CA ILE A 73 1.11 5.43 2.36
C ILE A 73 0.92 3.94 2.59
N TYR A 74 1.85 3.15 2.04
CA TYR A 74 1.89 1.71 2.24
C TYR A 74 3.08 1.41 3.15
N PHE A 75 2.83 0.65 4.21
CA PHE A 75 3.87 0.31 5.17
C PHE A 75 4.08 -1.18 5.20
N ASP A 76 5.32 -1.58 5.48
CA ASP A 76 5.65 -2.96 5.76
C ASP A 76 5.05 -3.26 7.14
N PRO A 77 4.13 -4.22 7.26
CA PRO A 77 3.46 -4.47 8.53
C PRO A 77 4.34 -5.12 9.58
N VAL A 78 5.51 -5.60 9.20
CA VAL A 78 6.42 -6.22 10.16
C VAL A 78 7.30 -5.13 10.80
N SER A 79 7.86 -4.26 9.99
CA SER A 79 8.76 -3.23 10.50
C SER A 79 8.07 -1.90 10.79
N GLY A 80 6.95 -1.67 10.17
CA GLY A 80 6.27 -0.38 10.29
C GLY A 80 6.87 0.70 9.42
N LYS A 81 7.78 0.36 8.54
CA LYS A 81 8.43 1.36 7.70
C LYS A 81 7.67 1.58 6.41
N PRO A 82 7.63 2.82 5.92
CA PRO A 82 6.95 3.08 4.66
C PRO A 82 7.68 2.42 3.49
N VAL A 83 6.90 1.83 2.60
CA VAL A 83 7.42 1.22 1.39
C VAL A 83 7.12 2.12 0.21
N LYS A 84 5.99 2.80 0.25
CA LYS A 84 5.60 3.72 -0.81
C LYS A 84 4.75 4.82 -0.20
N GLU A 85 5.02 6.05 -0.59
CA GLU A 85 4.28 7.18 -0.07
C GLU A 85 3.96 8.15 -1.19
N GLU A 86 2.69 8.52 -1.31
CA GLU A 86 2.25 9.53 -2.27
C GLU A 86 1.65 10.69 -1.50
N ILE A 87 2.11 11.89 -1.80
CA ILE A 87 1.64 13.10 -1.15
C ILE A 87 0.97 13.96 -2.19
N GLU A 88 -0.28 14.33 -1.92
CA GLU A 88 -1.02 15.15 -2.84
C GLU A 88 -0.77 16.61 -2.52
N GLU A 89 -0.36 17.36 -3.50
CA GLU A 89 -0.12 18.78 -3.30
C GLU A 89 -1.32 19.63 -3.74
#